data_0a52c7f1315125599889b2124d0a531f
#
_entry.id   0a52c7f1315125599889b2124d0a531f
#
_cell.length_a   1.000
_cell.length_b   1.000
_cell.length_c   1.000
_cell.angle_alpha   90.00
_cell.angle_beta   90.00
_cell.angle_gamma   90.00
#
_symmetry.space_group_name_H-M   'P 1'
#
loop_
_entity.id
_entity.type
_entity.pdbx_description
1 polymer ?
#
loop_
_entity_poly.entity_id
_entity_poly.type
_entity_poly.pdbx_seq_one_letter_code
_entity_poly.pdbx_strand_id
1 'polypeptide(L)'
;SHFVPSLIRKIHEAKKKNKNNIILWGNGKAKRELLYVDELAKACIYFMNKKTKHTMINIGSGVDSSIKEFAKLFLNIIAPNKVIKIKYDLSKPNGTPRKVLDISLAKKYGWKPNYDLRVQVLKTYQSYTKEIK
;
A
#
# COMPACT_ATOMS: atom_id res chain seq x y z
N SER A 1 5.37 7.90 10.86
CA SER A 1 5.19 7.94 9.40
C SER A 1 4.21 6.87 8.96
N HIS A 2 3.58 7.08 7.81
CA HIS A 2 2.66 6.10 7.24
C HIS A 2 3.40 4.86 6.74
N PHE A 3 2.69 3.75 6.74
CA PHE A 3 3.24 2.43 6.43
C PHE A 3 3.93 2.36 5.06
N VAL A 4 3.24 2.73 3.97
CA VAL A 4 3.79 2.57 2.61
C VAL A 4 5.02 3.44 2.36
N PRO A 5 5.00 4.75 2.65
CA PRO A 5 6.20 5.58 2.47
C PRO A 5 7.39 5.10 3.31
N SER A 6 7.13 4.68 4.53
CA SER A 6 8.18 4.14 5.41
C SER A 6 8.79 2.86 4.83
N LEU A 7 7.96 1.97 4.33
CA LEU A 7 8.41 0.71 3.73
C LEU A 7 9.25 0.95 2.48
N ILE A 8 8.79 1.81 1.59
CA ILE A 8 9.52 2.16 0.36
C ILE A 8 10.88 2.75 0.70
N ARG A 9 10.93 3.69 1.65
CA ARG A 9 12.19 4.30 2.10
C ARG A 9 13.16 3.26 2.65
N LYS A 10 12.69 2.38 3.53
CA LYS A 10 13.53 1.33 4.14
C LYS A 10 14.11 0.39 3.09
N ILE A 11 13.31 -0.04 2.13
CA ILE A 11 13.76 -0.92 1.06
C ILE A 11 14.76 -0.19 0.13
N HIS A 12 14.45 1.05 -0.23
CA HIS A 12 15.36 1.84 -1.07
C HIS A 12 16.73 2.05 -0.42
N GLU A 13 16.75 2.41 0.87
CA GLU A 13 17.99 2.57 1.62
C GLU A 13 18.77 1.26 1.74
N ALA A 14 18.09 0.15 2.01
CA ALA A 14 18.74 -1.15 2.09
C ALA A 14 19.35 -1.56 0.74
N LYS A 15 18.61 -1.32 -0.34
CA LYS A 15 19.11 -1.56 -1.70
C LYS A 15 20.35 -0.71 -2.02
N LYS A 16 20.27 0.59 -1.72
CA LYS A 16 21.33 1.54 -2.04
C LYS A 16 22.61 1.29 -1.21
N LYS A 17 22.46 0.92 0.06
CA LYS A 17 23.57 0.70 1.00
C LYS A 17 24.00 -0.77 1.11
N ASN A 18 23.47 -1.64 0.25
CA ASN A 18 23.76 -3.09 0.28
C ASN A 18 23.50 -3.75 1.64
N LYS A 19 22.45 -3.30 2.34
CA LYS A 19 22.02 -3.93 3.59
C LYS A 19 21.26 -5.22 3.29
N ASN A 20 21.36 -6.19 4.20
CA ASN A 20 20.75 -7.50 4.03
C ASN A 20 19.43 -7.68 4.82
N ASN A 21 18.93 -6.61 5.43
CA ASN A 21 17.66 -6.64 6.16
C ASN A 21 16.98 -5.28 6.20
N ILE A 22 15.67 -5.33 6.45
CA ILE A 22 14.85 -4.19 6.86
C ILE A 22 14.14 -4.54 8.16
N ILE A 23 13.81 -3.53 8.96
CA ILE A 23 13.13 -3.70 10.25
C ILE A 23 11.74 -3.12 10.17
N LEU A 24 10.73 -3.94 10.44
CA LEU A 24 9.34 -3.52 10.56
C LEU A 24 8.95 -3.41 12.03
N TRP A 25 8.08 -2.47 12.35
CA TRP A 25 7.55 -2.31 13.70
C TRP A 25 6.47 -3.36 13.96
N GLY A 26 6.47 -3.93 15.17
CA GLY A 26 5.52 -4.94 15.57
C GLY A 26 5.81 -6.30 14.94
N ASN A 27 4.79 -7.15 14.83
CA ASN A 27 4.94 -8.52 14.34
C ASN A 27 4.56 -8.72 12.87
N GLY A 28 4.17 -7.65 12.17
CA GLY A 28 3.82 -7.72 10.76
C GLY A 28 2.48 -8.40 10.43
N LYS A 29 1.68 -8.77 11.43
CA LYS A 29 0.41 -9.50 11.24
C LYS A 29 -0.79 -8.58 10.98
N ALA A 30 -0.70 -7.30 11.34
CA ALA A 30 -1.77 -6.33 11.12
C ALA A 30 -2.10 -6.25 9.62
N LYS A 31 -3.40 -6.19 9.31
CA LYS A 31 -3.88 -6.15 7.93
C LYS A 31 -4.23 -4.72 7.50
N ARG A 32 -3.87 -4.39 6.28
CA ARG A 32 -4.12 -3.09 5.66
C ARG A 32 -4.61 -3.28 4.24
N GLU A 33 -5.36 -2.30 3.73
CA GLU A 33 -5.63 -2.22 2.31
C GLU A 33 -4.81 -1.08 1.70
N LEU A 34 -4.45 -1.23 0.45
CA LEU A 34 -3.78 -0.19 -0.32
C LEU A 34 -4.62 0.16 -1.55
N LEU A 35 -4.71 1.46 -1.81
CA LEU A 35 -5.35 1.97 -3.03
C LEU A 35 -4.37 2.91 -3.70
N TYR A 36 -4.09 2.66 -4.98
CA TYR A 36 -3.23 3.53 -5.77
C TYR A 36 -3.89 4.90 -5.96
N VAL A 37 -3.10 5.96 -5.84
CA VAL A 37 -3.62 7.34 -5.83
C VAL A 37 -4.40 7.70 -7.11
N ASP A 38 -3.97 7.20 -8.27
CA ASP A 38 -4.69 7.45 -9.52
C ASP A 38 -6.07 6.78 -9.53
N GLU A 39 -6.22 5.63 -8.86
CA GLU A 39 -7.52 4.98 -8.72
C GLU A 39 -8.46 5.77 -7.82
N LEU A 40 -7.94 6.39 -6.77
CA LEU A 40 -8.71 7.30 -5.94
C LEU A 40 -9.17 8.52 -6.75
N ALA A 41 -8.28 9.11 -7.54
CA ALA A 41 -8.61 10.25 -8.41
C ALA A 41 -9.71 9.88 -9.42
N LYS A 42 -9.62 8.71 -10.04
CA LYS A 42 -10.66 8.21 -10.96
C LYS A 42 -12.00 8.03 -10.27
N ALA A 43 -12.00 7.51 -9.04
CA ALA A 43 -13.22 7.36 -8.25
C ALA A 43 -13.87 8.72 -7.97
N CYS A 44 -13.08 9.72 -7.60
CA CYS A 44 -13.58 11.09 -7.37
C CYS A 44 -14.27 11.64 -8.62
N ILE A 45 -13.64 11.51 -9.79
CA ILE A 45 -14.22 11.96 -11.06
C ILE A 45 -15.50 11.18 -11.37
N TYR A 46 -15.47 9.86 -11.21
CA TYR A 46 -16.64 9.01 -11.44
C TYR A 46 -17.85 9.46 -10.63
N PHE A 47 -17.67 9.67 -9.32
CA PHE A 47 -18.77 10.05 -8.42
C PHE A 47 -19.17 11.53 -8.55
N MET A 48 -18.29 12.41 -9.03
CA MET A 48 -18.69 13.78 -9.39
C MET A 48 -19.74 13.81 -10.50
N ASN A 49 -19.72 12.84 -11.39
CA ASN A 49 -20.62 12.72 -12.54
C ASN A 49 -21.75 11.71 -12.33
N LYS A 50 -21.88 11.18 -11.10
CA LYS A 50 -22.88 10.15 -10.77
C LYS A 50 -23.89 10.69 -9.77
N LYS A 51 -25.18 10.55 -10.09
CA LYS A 51 -26.23 10.85 -9.11
C LYS A 51 -26.30 9.74 -8.08
N THR A 52 -26.20 10.09 -6.80
CA THR A 52 -26.33 9.15 -5.69
C THR A 52 -27.28 9.69 -4.63
N LYS A 53 -27.90 8.79 -3.90
CA LYS A 53 -28.72 9.12 -2.72
C LYS A 53 -27.86 9.31 -1.47
N HIS A 54 -26.62 8.86 -1.52
CA HIS A 54 -25.73 8.77 -0.37
C HIS A 54 -24.82 9.97 -0.30
N THR A 55 -24.65 10.50 0.91
CA THR A 55 -23.76 11.62 1.18
C THR A 55 -22.32 11.16 1.42
N MET A 56 -22.12 9.87 1.67
CA MET A 56 -20.82 9.28 1.95
C MET A 56 -20.68 7.92 1.28
N ILE A 57 -19.61 7.71 0.56
CA ILE A 57 -19.31 6.45 -0.11
C ILE A 57 -17.84 6.10 0.18
N ASN A 58 -17.61 4.90 0.70
CA ASN A 58 -16.27 4.40 0.94
C ASN A 58 -15.57 4.06 -0.38
N ILE A 59 -14.38 4.58 -0.57
CA ILE A 59 -13.51 4.30 -1.72
C ILE A 59 -12.24 3.62 -1.21
N GLY A 60 -11.98 2.43 -1.69
CA GLY A 60 -10.81 1.63 -1.33
C GLY A 60 -10.61 0.51 -2.34
N SER A 61 -9.63 -0.35 -2.08
CA SER A 61 -9.43 -1.54 -2.91
C SER A 61 -10.40 -2.68 -2.51
N GLY A 62 -10.84 -2.69 -1.27
CA GLY A 62 -11.64 -3.78 -0.71
C GLY A 62 -10.84 -5.06 -0.45
N VAL A 63 -9.54 -5.02 -0.69
CA VAL A 63 -8.62 -6.17 -0.53
C VAL A 63 -7.58 -5.82 0.51
N ASP A 64 -7.43 -6.66 1.53
CA ASP A 64 -6.42 -6.47 2.56
C ASP A 64 -5.39 -7.60 2.56
N SER A 65 -4.20 -7.26 3.02
CA SER A 65 -3.11 -8.20 3.28
C SER A 65 -2.34 -7.75 4.51
N SER A 66 -1.57 -8.65 5.09
CA SER A 66 -0.73 -8.30 6.24
C SER A 66 0.42 -7.37 5.84
N ILE A 67 0.91 -6.60 6.79
CA ILE A 67 2.11 -5.76 6.60
C ILE A 67 3.28 -6.64 6.11
N LYS A 68 3.43 -7.83 6.67
CA LYS A 68 4.45 -8.80 6.25
C LYS A 68 4.31 -9.18 4.76
N GLU A 69 3.10 -9.48 4.32
CA GLU A 69 2.83 -9.85 2.93
C GLU A 69 3.14 -8.69 1.97
N PHE A 70 2.73 -7.47 2.33
CA PHE A 70 3.08 -6.27 1.56
C PHE A 70 4.59 -6.04 1.52
N ALA A 71 5.27 -6.20 2.65
CA ALA A 71 6.73 -6.02 2.69
C ALA A 71 7.45 -7.01 1.77
N LYS A 72 7.03 -8.26 1.76
CA LYS A 72 7.58 -9.27 0.84
C LYS A 72 7.33 -8.90 -0.62
N LEU A 73 6.12 -8.46 -0.94
CA LEU A 73 5.78 -8.03 -2.29
C LEU A 73 6.63 -6.82 -2.73
N PHE A 74 6.73 -5.81 -1.87
CA PHE A 74 7.51 -4.61 -2.17
C PHE A 74 9.00 -4.92 -2.35
N LEU A 75 9.57 -5.80 -1.53
CA LEU A 75 10.95 -6.26 -1.70
C LEU A 75 11.15 -6.94 -3.05
N ASN A 76 10.21 -7.79 -3.44
CA ASN A 76 10.27 -8.49 -4.72
C ASN A 76 10.21 -7.54 -5.92
N ILE A 77 9.44 -6.46 -5.81
CA ILE A 77 9.26 -5.48 -6.88
C ILE A 77 10.44 -4.49 -6.94
N ILE A 78 10.86 -3.98 -5.78
CA ILE A 78 11.85 -2.89 -5.69
C ILE A 78 13.27 -3.41 -5.73
N ALA A 79 13.53 -4.56 -5.11
CA ALA A 79 14.86 -5.15 -5.00
C ALA A 79 14.85 -6.63 -5.41
N PRO A 80 14.43 -6.97 -6.66
CA PRO A 80 14.24 -8.36 -7.08
C PRO A 80 15.54 -9.17 -7.11
N ASN A 81 16.69 -8.51 -7.26
CA ASN A 81 17.99 -9.18 -7.39
C ASN A 81 18.79 -9.17 -6.08
N LYS A 82 18.16 -8.81 -4.97
CA LYS A 82 18.81 -8.76 -3.66
C LYS A 82 18.09 -9.63 -2.66
N VAL A 83 18.86 -10.26 -1.77
CA VAL A 83 18.31 -11.01 -0.64
C VAL A 83 18.27 -10.09 0.57
N ILE A 84 17.08 -9.57 0.87
CA ILE A 84 16.84 -8.67 2.01
C ILE A 84 15.84 -9.35 2.92
N LYS A 85 16.27 -9.64 4.16
CA LYS A 85 15.44 -10.28 5.17
C LYS A 85 14.57 -9.26 5.90
N ILE A 86 13.40 -9.67 6.33
CA ILE A 86 12.51 -8.87 7.16
C ILE A 86 12.75 -9.24 8.62
N LYS A 87 13.11 -8.26 9.43
CA LYS A 87 13.19 -8.37 10.88
C LYS A 87 12.08 -7.56 11.53
N TYR A 88 11.69 -7.92 12.74
CA TYR A 88 10.58 -7.28 13.44
C TYR A 88 11.06 -6.67 14.76
N ASP A 89 10.70 -5.42 15.00
CA ASP A 89 10.91 -4.78 16.29
C ASP A 89 9.65 -4.95 17.13
N LEU A 90 9.63 -6.01 17.94
CA LEU A 90 8.49 -6.35 18.77
C LEU A 90 8.28 -5.39 19.96
N SER A 91 9.23 -4.50 20.22
CA SER A 91 9.07 -3.43 21.21
C SER A 91 8.14 -2.32 20.76
N LYS A 92 7.85 -2.26 19.45
CA LYS A 92 6.96 -1.27 18.84
C LYS A 92 5.55 -1.83 18.70
N PRO A 93 4.52 -0.96 18.73
CA PRO A 93 3.13 -1.42 18.63
C PRO A 93 2.81 -2.02 17.26
N ASN A 94 1.92 -3.02 17.27
CA ASN A 94 1.41 -3.63 16.02
C ASN A 94 0.43 -2.73 15.27
N GLY A 95 -0.19 -1.78 15.96
CA GLY A 95 -1.28 -0.98 15.42
C GLY A 95 -2.60 -1.73 15.41
N THR A 96 -3.60 -1.15 14.77
CA THR A 96 -4.92 -1.76 14.62
C THR A 96 -4.82 -3.08 13.85
N PRO A 97 -5.40 -4.19 14.35
CA PRO A 97 -5.25 -5.51 13.73
C PRO A 97 -5.70 -5.59 12.27
N ARG A 98 -6.76 -4.84 11.93
CA ARG A 98 -7.28 -4.83 10.56
C ARG A 98 -7.88 -3.47 10.22
N LYS A 99 -7.53 -2.94 9.04
CA LYS A 99 -8.13 -1.74 8.45
C LYS A 99 -8.41 -2.01 6.99
N VAL A 100 -9.67 -2.20 6.66
CA VAL A 100 -10.17 -2.36 5.30
C VAL A 100 -11.53 -1.71 5.20
N LEU A 101 -11.81 -1.06 4.07
CA LEU A 101 -13.12 -0.45 3.83
C LEU A 101 -14.06 -1.45 3.14
N ASP A 102 -15.33 -1.38 3.49
CA ASP A 102 -16.39 -2.03 2.73
C ASP A 102 -16.72 -1.13 1.54
N ILE A 103 -16.41 -1.58 0.33
CA ILE A 103 -16.65 -0.84 -0.90
C ILE A 103 -17.88 -1.33 -1.67
N SER A 104 -18.74 -2.11 -1.04
CA SER A 104 -19.92 -2.69 -1.68
C SER A 104 -20.86 -1.63 -2.25
N LEU A 105 -21.01 -0.49 -1.59
CA LEU A 105 -21.84 0.61 -2.07
C LEU A 105 -21.27 1.24 -3.34
N ALA A 106 -19.96 1.48 -3.40
CA ALA A 106 -19.29 1.99 -4.61
C ALA A 106 -19.50 1.04 -5.78
N LYS A 107 -19.34 -0.26 -5.54
CA LYS A 107 -19.58 -1.30 -6.56
C LYS A 107 -21.03 -1.32 -7.03
N LYS A 108 -21.99 -1.13 -6.13
CA LYS A 108 -23.41 -1.03 -6.48
C LYS A 108 -23.68 0.12 -7.42
N TYR A 109 -22.96 1.23 -7.31
CA TYR A 109 -23.03 2.37 -8.22
C TYR A 109 -22.19 2.18 -9.50
N GLY A 110 -21.56 1.02 -9.67
CA GLY A 110 -20.82 0.66 -10.88
C GLY A 110 -19.33 0.98 -10.84
N TRP A 111 -18.79 1.43 -9.71
CA TRP A 111 -17.37 1.70 -9.59
C TRP A 111 -16.64 0.55 -8.90
N LYS A 112 -15.49 0.18 -9.46
CA LYS A 112 -14.53 -0.70 -8.80
C LYS A 112 -13.11 -0.25 -9.18
N PRO A 113 -12.13 -0.42 -8.29
CA PRO A 113 -10.75 -0.06 -8.60
C PRO A 113 -10.13 -1.04 -9.60
N ASN A 114 -9.20 -0.56 -10.41
CA ASN A 114 -8.22 -1.41 -11.05
C ASN A 114 -7.15 -1.71 -10.00
N TYR A 115 -6.99 -2.98 -9.64
CA TYR A 115 -6.08 -3.42 -8.60
C TYR A 115 -4.95 -4.26 -9.18
N ASP A 116 -4.01 -3.58 -9.84
CA ASP A 116 -2.76 -4.17 -10.29
C ASP A 116 -1.64 -3.67 -9.38
N LEU A 117 -1.53 -4.28 -8.20
CA LEU A 117 -0.65 -3.80 -7.15
C LEU A 117 0.83 -3.81 -7.56
N ARG A 118 1.25 -4.82 -8.33
CA ARG A 118 2.65 -4.90 -8.78
C ARG A 118 3.04 -3.70 -9.64
N VAL A 119 2.23 -3.37 -10.64
CA VAL A 119 2.46 -2.20 -11.51
C VAL A 119 2.36 -0.91 -10.70
N GLN A 120 1.37 -0.81 -9.82
CA GLN A 120 1.11 0.39 -9.02
C GLN A 120 2.22 0.66 -8.00
N VAL A 121 2.76 -0.37 -7.36
CA VAL A 121 3.92 -0.24 -6.46
C VAL A 121 5.16 0.21 -7.24
N LEU A 122 5.38 -0.36 -8.41
CA LEU A 122 6.52 0.04 -9.25
C LEU A 122 6.43 1.51 -9.66
N LYS A 123 5.27 1.97 -10.09
CA LYS A 123 5.04 3.39 -10.45
C LYS A 123 5.25 4.30 -9.23
N THR A 124 4.77 3.90 -8.07
CA THR A 124 4.94 4.65 -6.83
C THR A 124 6.43 4.76 -6.47
N TYR A 125 7.16 3.67 -6.59
CA TYR A 125 8.60 3.66 -6.35
C TYR A 125 9.35 4.56 -7.34
N GLN A 126 9.00 4.52 -8.61
CA GLN A 126 9.61 5.37 -9.64
C GLN A 126 9.37 6.86 -9.33
N SER A 127 8.17 7.21 -8.89
CA SER A 127 7.86 8.58 -8.46
C SER A 127 8.72 8.98 -7.25
N TYR A 128 8.83 8.11 -6.26
CA TYR A 128 9.68 8.35 -5.08
C TYR A 128 11.14 8.62 -5.47
N THR A 129 11.70 7.82 -6.36
CA THR A 129 13.11 8.00 -6.77
C THR A 129 13.36 9.30 -7.53
N LYS A 130 12.35 9.84 -8.22
CA LYS A 130 12.45 11.15 -8.87
C LYS A 130 12.46 12.30 -7.87
N GLU A 131 11.66 12.20 -6.81
CA GLU A 131 11.53 13.26 -5.80
C GLU A 131 12.77 13.43 -4.93
N ILE A 132 13.51 12.35 -4.70
CA ILE A 132 14.69 12.37 -3.81
C ILE A 132 16.01 12.69 -4.52
N LYS A 133 15.98 12.99 -5.80
CA LYS A 133 17.18 13.39 -6.55
C LYS A 133 17.54 14.84 -6.31
#